data_b7f6298f9eeb07bc65aaca0f6352675a
#
_entry.id   b7f6298f9eeb07bc65aaca0f6352675a
#
_cell.length_a   1.000
_cell.length_b   1.000
_cell.length_c   1.000
_cell.angle_alpha   90.00
_cell.angle_beta   90.00
_cell.angle_gamma   90.00
#
_symmetry.space_group_name_H-M   'P 1'
#
loop_
_entity.id
_entity.type
_entity.pdbx_description
1 polymer ?
#
loop_
_entity_poly.entity_id
_entity_poly.type
_entity_poly.pdbx_seq_one_letter_code
_entity_poly.pdbx_strand_id
1 'polypeptide(L)'
;MLNFVFLIFIPARYISRAILYIMGWRLVTEEEKQQLQSHDKVVYIYPHTSLWEFVIGVLYIFAQPDLLSDGYFVMKPQPFEKWYGAILKKGRFIPATRREESGKGFVSKTAALVALKSKAYVFISPEGTRAANEWKTGFYHLAQEMNAKVGIIGLDYELQEPSIKKLYDPQDYSSFEEFKEALMKDMSSIVPLYPSSSGSPVRKYTTTRLINIKRVVSQLPYIIVLLTLLAYLY
;
A
#
# COMPACT_ATOMS: atom_id res chain seq x y z
N MET A 1 16.54 25.25 -7.45
CA MET A 1 16.26 23.89 -6.91
C MET A 1 14.99 23.23 -7.46
N LEU A 2 13.97 24.00 -7.89
CA LEU A 2 12.72 23.42 -8.44
C LEU A 2 12.92 22.66 -9.77
N ASN A 3 13.82 23.12 -10.65
CA ASN A 3 14.01 22.54 -11.99
C ASN A 3 14.67 21.14 -11.98
N PHE A 4 15.48 20.82 -10.99
CA PHE A 4 16.19 19.53 -10.93
C PHE A 4 15.26 18.37 -10.50
N VAL A 5 14.33 18.64 -9.61
CA VAL A 5 13.32 17.68 -9.17
C VAL A 5 12.39 17.32 -10.34
N PHE A 6 11.95 18.31 -11.14
CA PHE A 6 11.12 18.08 -12.32
C PHE A 6 11.81 17.21 -13.39
N LEU A 7 13.11 17.40 -13.62
CA LEU A 7 13.88 16.63 -14.61
C LEU A 7 14.02 15.12 -14.28
N ILE A 8 13.97 14.76 -13.01
CA ILE A 8 14.05 13.34 -12.57
C ILE A 8 12.66 12.70 -12.53
N PHE A 9 11.62 13.42 -12.13
CA PHE A 9 10.27 12.86 -11.99
C PHE A 9 9.57 12.58 -13.33
N ILE A 10 9.84 13.39 -14.37
CA ILE A 10 9.24 13.17 -15.68
C ILE A 10 9.69 11.82 -16.29
N PRO A 11 10.99 11.49 -16.39
CA PRO A 11 11.41 10.18 -16.91
C PRO A 11 10.95 9.02 -16.01
N ALA A 12 10.98 9.16 -14.68
CA ALA A 12 10.50 8.13 -13.76
C ALA A 12 9.01 7.79 -13.98
N ARG A 13 8.19 8.81 -14.24
CA ARG A 13 6.76 8.62 -14.56
C ARG A 13 6.55 7.77 -15.81
N TYR A 14 7.23 8.08 -16.89
CA TYR A 14 7.08 7.34 -18.15
C TYR A 14 7.68 5.94 -18.06
N ILE A 15 8.83 5.79 -17.43
CA ILE A 15 9.47 4.49 -17.20
C ILE A 15 8.55 3.60 -16.37
N SER A 16 7.99 4.10 -15.27
CA SER A 16 7.09 3.31 -14.41
C SER A 16 5.81 2.92 -15.15
N ARG A 17 5.25 3.83 -15.98
CA ARG A 17 4.10 3.50 -16.85
C ARG A 17 4.44 2.40 -17.86
N ALA A 18 5.59 2.51 -18.51
CA ALA A 18 6.05 1.50 -19.48
C ALA A 18 6.26 0.15 -18.80
N ILE A 19 6.86 0.12 -17.61
CA ILE A 19 7.05 -1.12 -16.85
C ILE A 19 5.71 -1.74 -16.49
N LEU A 20 4.78 -0.96 -15.91
CA LEU A 20 3.44 -1.45 -15.57
C LEU A 20 2.72 -1.99 -16.81
N TYR A 21 2.78 -1.27 -17.94
CA TYR A 21 2.20 -1.71 -19.20
C TYR A 21 2.81 -3.03 -19.71
N ILE A 22 4.14 -3.15 -19.73
CA ILE A 22 4.85 -4.38 -20.12
C ILE A 22 4.48 -5.55 -19.20
N MET A 23 4.31 -5.27 -17.91
CA MET A 23 3.86 -6.25 -16.93
C MET A 23 2.37 -6.58 -17.03
N GLY A 24 1.62 -5.88 -17.89
CA GLY A 24 0.18 -6.06 -18.10
C GLY A 24 -0.69 -5.38 -17.04
N TRP A 25 -0.12 -4.50 -16.19
CA TRP A 25 -0.86 -3.79 -15.17
C TRP A 25 -1.58 -2.57 -15.74
N ARG A 26 -2.88 -2.46 -15.42
CA ARG A 26 -3.71 -1.30 -15.74
C ARG A 26 -3.40 -0.15 -14.76
N LEU A 27 -3.39 1.08 -15.23
CA LEU A 27 -3.33 2.25 -14.37
C LEU A 27 -4.66 2.45 -13.62
N VAL A 28 -4.60 3.16 -12.50
CA VAL A 28 -5.78 3.63 -11.76
C VAL A 28 -6.54 4.62 -12.64
N THR A 29 -7.87 4.44 -12.78
CA THR A 29 -8.72 5.38 -13.53
C THR A 29 -9.01 6.64 -12.74
N GLU A 30 -9.53 7.68 -13.38
CA GLU A 30 -9.89 8.92 -12.68
C GLU A 30 -11.05 8.70 -11.69
N GLU A 31 -12.01 7.81 -12.00
CA GLU A 31 -13.09 7.44 -11.10
C GLU A 31 -12.56 6.72 -9.85
N GLU A 32 -11.66 5.76 -10.04
CA GLU A 32 -10.99 5.05 -8.93
C GLU A 32 -10.16 5.99 -8.08
N LYS A 33 -9.48 6.96 -8.70
CA LYS A 33 -8.72 7.98 -7.99
C LYS A 33 -9.65 8.89 -7.18
N GLN A 34 -10.77 9.33 -7.75
CA GLN A 34 -11.77 10.10 -7.02
C GLN A 34 -12.35 9.29 -5.84
N GLN A 35 -12.61 8.00 -6.02
CA GLN A 35 -13.04 7.12 -4.96
C GLN A 35 -11.98 7.02 -3.85
N LEU A 36 -10.71 6.83 -4.21
CA LEU A 36 -9.59 6.75 -3.26
C LEU A 36 -9.41 8.07 -2.48
N GLN A 37 -9.71 9.20 -3.10
CA GLN A 37 -9.53 10.53 -2.51
C GLN A 37 -10.85 11.17 -2.04
N SER A 38 -11.93 10.38 -1.93
CA SER A 38 -13.28 10.87 -1.62
C SER A 38 -13.45 11.40 -0.20
N HIS A 39 -12.52 11.09 0.72
CA HIS A 39 -12.50 11.57 2.10
C HIS A 39 -11.13 12.11 2.46
N ASP A 40 -11.10 13.06 3.38
CA ASP A 40 -9.85 13.74 3.76
C ASP A 40 -8.91 12.85 4.58
N LYS A 41 -9.46 11.97 5.43
CA LYS A 41 -8.66 11.06 6.26
C LYS A 41 -9.16 9.63 6.07
N VAL A 42 -8.25 8.76 5.61
CA VAL A 42 -8.58 7.34 5.38
C VAL A 42 -7.41 6.46 5.82
N VAL A 43 -7.72 5.36 6.51
CA VAL A 43 -6.79 4.27 6.75
C VAL A 43 -7.06 3.18 5.73
N TYR A 44 -6.18 3.02 4.76
CA TYR A 44 -6.28 1.97 3.75
C TYR A 44 -5.62 0.69 4.22
N ILE A 45 -6.37 -0.41 4.21
CA ILE A 45 -5.86 -1.74 4.51
C ILE A 45 -5.74 -2.57 3.24
N TYR A 46 -4.72 -3.46 3.22
CA TYR A 46 -4.46 -4.33 2.08
C TYR A 46 -3.92 -5.70 2.53
N PRO A 47 -4.19 -6.78 1.77
CA PRO A 47 -3.59 -8.08 2.03
C PRO A 47 -2.09 -8.04 1.74
N HIS A 48 -1.26 -8.64 2.61
CA HIS A 48 0.20 -8.61 2.47
C HIS A 48 0.76 -10.02 2.30
N THR A 49 0.93 -10.43 1.06
CA THR A 49 1.38 -11.78 0.71
C THR A 49 2.78 -11.83 0.12
N SER A 50 3.26 -10.69 -0.41
CA SER A 50 4.48 -10.63 -1.21
C SER A 50 5.19 -9.29 -1.04
N LEU A 51 6.52 -9.28 -1.26
CA LEU A 51 7.30 -8.04 -1.41
C LEU A 51 6.93 -7.30 -2.71
N TRP A 52 6.33 -8.00 -3.68
CA TRP A 52 5.94 -7.43 -4.96
C TRP A 52 4.83 -6.38 -4.84
N GLU A 53 3.98 -6.46 -3.84
CA GLU A 53 2.99 -5.42 -3.54
C GLU A 53 3.67 -4.08 -3.31
N PHE A 54 4.82 -4.09 -2.60
CA PHE A 54 5.63 -2.88 -2.40
C PHE A 54 6.23 -2.38 -3.72
N VAL A 55 6.86 -3.26 -4.52
CA VAL A 55 7.49 -2.88 -5.80
C VAL A 55 6.46 -2.29 -6.77
N ILE A 56 5.33 -2.98 -6.95
CA ILE A 56 4.26 -2.52 -7.85
C ILE A 56 3.61 -1.24 -7.30
N GLY A 57 3.41 -1.15 -5.98
CA GLY A 57 2.91 0.06 -5.33
C GLY A 57 3.81 1.27 -5.58
N VAL A 58 5.13 1.11 -5.49
CA VAL A 58 6.10 2.18 -5.82
C VAL A 58 6.02 2.57 -7.29
N LEU A 59 5.87 1.60 -8.21
CA LEU A 59 5.66 1.90 -9.63
C LEU A 59 4.40 2.74 -9.86
N TYR A 60 3.28 2.44 -9.17
CA TYR A 60 2.07 3.27 -9.24
C TYR A 60 2.29 4.69 -8.72
N ILE A 61 3.01 4.85 -7.61
CA ILE A 61 3.34 6.18 -7.05
C ILE A 61 4.11 7.02 -8.08
N PHE A 62 5.08 6.43 -8.77
CA PHE A 62 5.83 7.15 -9.81
C PHE A 62 5.01 7.33 -11.11
N ALA A 63 4.22 6.36 -11.51
CA ALA A 63 3.39 6.42 -12.72
C ALA A 63 2.26 7.47 -12.61
N GLN A 64 1.71 7.66 -11.42
CA GLN A 64 0.60 8.57 -11.10
C GLN A 64 0.90 9.30 -9.77
N PRO A 65 1.82 10.30 -9.75
CA PRO A 65 2.32 10.93 -8.52
C PRO A 65 1.24 11.60 -7.67
N ASP A 66 0.18 12.06 -8.31
CA ASP A 66 -0.98 12.70 -7.68
C ASP A 66 -1.95 11.71 -7.02
N LEU A 67 -1.81 10.41 -7.31
CA LEU A 67 -2.65 9.36 -6.73
C LEU A 67 -2.51 9.28 -5.21
N LEU A 68 -1.28 9.35 -4.71
CA LEU A 68 -0.95 9.13 -3.31
C LEU A 68 -0.11 10.30 -2.73
N SER A 69 -0.36 11.52 -3.20
CA SER A 69 0.37 12.73 -2.76
C SER A 69 0.31 12.96 -1.24
N ASP A 70 -0.80 12.53 -0.60
CA ASP A 70 -1.02 12.61 0.84
C ASP A 70 -0.90 11.25 1.55
N GLY A 71 -0.24 10.29 0.89
CA GLY A 71 -0.05 8.93 1.37
C GLY A 71 1.06 8.79 2.41
N TYR A 72 0.81 7.94 3.41
CA TYR A 72 1.76 7.50 4.43
C TYR A 72 1.76 5.97 4.48
N PHE A 73 2.93 5.36 4.40
CA PHE A 73 3.06 3.91 4.24
C PHE A 73 3.67 3.27 5.49
N VAL A 74 2.90 2.42 6.16
CA VAL A 74 3.35 1.73 7.37
C VAL A 74 4.15 0.49 6.98
N MET A 75 5.34 0.37 7.56
CA MET A 75 6.20 -0.78 7.33
C MET A 75 6.97 -1.18 8.59
N LYS A 76 7.61 -2.35 8.58
CA LYS A 76 8.44 -2.82 9.68
C LYS A 76 9.58 -1.83 10.01
N PRO A 77 10.04 -1.74 11.28
CA PRO A 77 11.06 -0.76 11.67
C PRO A 77 12.46 -1.06 11.12
N GLN A 78 12.83 -2.34 10.90
CA GLN A 78 14.18 -2.72 10.52
C GLN A 78 14.77 -2.00 9.28
N PRO A 79 14.00 -1.71 8.20
CA PRO A 79 14.51 -0.93 7.08
C PRO A 79 14.96 0.49 7.45
N PHE A 80 14.39 1.09 8.50
CA PHE A 80 14.76 2.45 8.94
C PHE A 80 16.11 2.52 9.65
N GLU A 81 16.64 1.39 10.10
CA GLU A 81 17.95 1.25 10.73
C GLU A 81 19.08 1.14 9.69
N LYS A 82 18.73 0.96 8.42
CA LYS A 82 19.69 0.86 7.31
C LYS A 82 20.07 2.25 6.79
N TRP A 83 21.15 2.32 6.01
CA TRP A 83 21.65 3.57 5.40
C TRP A 83 20.59 4.36 4.60
N TYR A 84 19.63 3.67 4.01
CA TYR A 84 18.50 4.26 3.28
C TYR A 84 17.30 4.66 4.16
N GLY A 85 17.38 4.46 5.48
CA GLY A 85 16.26 4.74 6.39
C GLY A 85 15.83 6.20 6.40
N ALA A 86 16.76 7.14 6.20
CA ALA A 86 16.44 8.56 6.05
C ALA A 86 15.62 8.85 4.79
N ILE A 87 15.88 8.12 3.70
CA ILE A 87 15.12 8.23 2.44
C ILE A 87 13.68 7.74 2.66
N LEU A 88 13.50 6.62 3.37
CA LEU A 88 12.17 6.11 3.70
C LEU A 88 11.35 7.14 4.49
N LYS A 89 11.95 7.77 5.51
CA LYS A 89 11.26 8.81 6.29
C LYS A 89 10.84 10.01 5.42
N LYS A 90 11.71 10.47 4.52
CA LYS A 90 11.37 11.51 3.55
C LYS A 90 10.26 11.07 2.58
N GLY A 91 10.21 9.79 2.21
CA GLY A 91 9.17 9.17 1.40
C GLY A 91 7.86 8.89 2.14
N ARG A 92 7.66 9.46 3.35
CA ARG A 92 6.46 9.27 4.20
C ARG A 92 6.20 7.83 4.62
N PHE A 93 7.25 7.01 4.73
CA PHE A 93 7.17 5.70 5.34
C PHE A 93 7.23 5.83 6.86
N ILE A 94 6.37 5.10 7.57
CA ILE A 94 6.22 5.13 9.02
C ILE A 94 6.62 3.78 9.59
N PRO A 95 7.56 3.73 10.56
CA PRO A 95 7.91 2.47 11.21
C PRO A 95 6.81 2.02 12.17
N ALA A 96 6.32 0.79 12.00
CA ALA A 96 5.38 0.14 12.90
C ALA A 96 6.11 -0.35 14.17
N THR A 97 6.47 0.58 15.04
CA THR A 97 7.11 0.24 16.33
C THR A 97 6.08 -0.30 17.31
N ARG A 98 6.45 -1.34 18.06
CA ARG A 98 5.65 -1.79 19.21
C ARG A 98 5.68 -0.71 20.30
N ARG A 99 4.78 -0.84 21.27
CA ARG A 99 4.67 0.07 22.41
C ARG A 99 6.05 0.22 23.06
N GLU A 100 6.58 1.44 23.09
CA GLU A 100 7.81 1.77 23.80
C GLU A 100 7.49 1.99 25.30
N GLU A 101 8.52 2.01 26.13
CA GLU A 101 8.41 2.32 27.57
C GLU A 101 7.72 3.68 27.84
N SER A 102 7.79 4.62 26.87
CA SER A 102 7.07 5.90 26.93
C SER A 102 5.54 5.81 26.85
N GLY A 103 4.96 4.61 26.67
CA GLY A 103 3.52 4.38 26.56
C GLY A 103 2.87 4.85 25.25
N LYS A 104 3.60 5.59 24.41
CA LYS A 104 3.09 6.06 23.12
C LYS A 104 3.46 5.05 22.01
N GLY A 105 2.50 4.23 21.66
CA GLY A 105 2.65 3.24 20.58
C GLY A 105 2.55 3.86 19.18
N PHE A 106 2.67 3.00 18.18
CA PHE A 106 2.55 3.30 16.76
C PHE A 106 1.29 4.15 16.43
N VAL A 107 0.13 3.82 17.01
CA VAL A 107 -1.16 4.48 16.73
C VAL A 107 -1.08 5.97 17.06
N SER A 108 -0.77 6.33 18.30
CA SER A 108 -0.74 7.73 18.74
C SER A 108 0.37 8.54 18.03
N LYS A 109 1.52 7.92 17.73
CA LYS A 109 2.60 8.59 16.98
C LYS A 109 2.16 8.89 15.54
N THR A 110 1.46 7.93 14.88
CA THR A 110 0.98 8.12 13.52
C THR A 110 -0.15 9.13 13.46
N ALA A 111 -1.12 9.05 14.38
CA ALA A 111 -2.22 10.01 14.47
C ALA A 111 -1.70 11.44 14.68
N ALA A 112 -0.74 11.63 15.60
CA ALA A 112 -0.11 12.93 15.84
C ALA A 112 0.62 13.47 14.61
N LEU A 113 1.31 12.60 13.85
CA LEU A 113 2.02 12.99 12.62
C LEU A 113 1.07 13.57 11.56
N VAL A 114 -0.14 13.03 11.44
CA VAL A 114 -1.12 13.41 10.43
C VAL A 114 -2.22 14.35 10.95
N ALA A 115 -2.22 14.66 12.25
CA ALA A 115 -3.27 15.47 12.89
C ALA A 115 -3.46 16.83 12.22
N LEU A 116 -2.35 17.51 11.91
CA LEU A 116 -2.34 18.86 11.30
C LEU A 116 -2.48 18.84 9.77
N LYS A 117 -2.64 17.68 9.16
CA LYS A 117 -2.83 17.57 7.71
C LYS A 117 -4.31 17.67 7.36
N SER A 118 -4.63 18.48 6.36
CA SER A 118 -6.00 18.53 5.80
C SER A 118 -6.39 17.18 5.19
N LYS A 119 -5.45 16.54 4.47
CA LYS A 119 -5.61 15.20 3.90
C LYS A 119 -4.52 14.25 4.37
N ALA A 120 -4.89 13.01 4.68
CA ALA A 120 -3.94 11.97 5.05
C ALA A 120 -4.50 10.57 4.74
N TYR A 121 -3.78 9.81 3.95
CA TYR A 121 -4.08 8.42 3.60
C TYR A 121 -3.02 7.50 4.19
N VAL A 122 -3.37 6.70 5.18
CA VAL A 122 -2.42 5.80 5.84
C VAL A 122 -2.62 4.38 5.33
N PHE A 123 -1.60 3.83 4.69
CA PHE A 123 -1.61 2.49 4.11
C PHE A 123 -0.95 1.49 5.07
N ILE A 124 -1.71 0.48 5.51
CA ILE A 124 -1.25 -0.50 6.50
C ILE A 124 -1.81 -1.88 6.19
N SER A 125 -1.00 -2.93 6.34
CA SER A 125 -1.51 -4.29 6.35
C SER A 125 -2.03 -4.66 7.74
N PRO A 126 -3.29 -5.10 7.86
CA PRO A 126 -3.84 -5.56 9.14
C PRO A 126 -3.14 -6.81 9.67
N GLU A 127 -2.56 -7.60 8.79
CA GLU A 127 -1.78 -8.80 9.11
C GLU A 127 -0.45 -8.45 9.81
N GLY A 128 0.12 -7.29 9.50
CA GLY A 128 1.39 -6.80 10.01
C GLY A 128 2.62 -7.62 9.60
N THR A 129 2.42 -8.79 9.04
CA THR A 129 3.46 -9.66 8.45
C THR A 129 2.81 -10.65 7.48
N ARG A 130 3.58 -11.12 6.49
CA ARG A 130 3.14 -12.19 5.59
C ARG A 130 2.86 -13.47 6.37
N ALA A 131 1.87 -14.25 5.92
CA ALA A 131 1.44 -15.49 6.56
C ALA A 131 1.02 -15.35 8.04
N ALA A 132 0.50 -14.19 8.43
CA ALA A 132 -0.14 -14.04 9.74
C ALA A 132 -1.51 -14.72 9.73
N ASN A 133 -1.87 -15.35 10.84
CA ASN A 133 -3.16 -16.04 10.98
C ASN A 133 -4.29 -15.12 11.42
N GLU A 134 -3.96 -13.95 11.98
CA GLU A 134 -4.92 -13.02 12.56
C GLU A 134 -4.61 -11.56 12.22
N TRP A 135 -5.65 -10.77 12.14
CA TRP A 135 -5.54 -9.32 12.00
C TRP A 135 -5.19 -8.67 13.33
N LYS A 136 -4.32 -7.67 13.26
CA LYS A 136 -4.02 -6.77 14.38
C LYS A 136 -5.02 -5.62 14.40
N THR A 137 -5.39 -5.16 15.57
CA THR A 137 -6.36 -4.07 15.76
C THR A 137 -5.79 -2.66 15.54
N GLY A 138 -4.48 -2.55 15.29
CA GLY A 138 -3.80 -1.26 15.19
C GLY A 138 -4.38 -0.30 14.15
N PHE A 139 -4.83 -0.80 13.00
CA PHE A 139 -5.47 0.01 11.96
C PHE A 139 -6.82 0.58 12.42
N TYR A 140 -7.59 -0.21 13.18
CA TYR A 140 -8.89 0.18 13.71
C TYR A 140 -8.75 1.31 14.74
N HIS A 141 -7.85 1.15 15.72
CA HIS A 141 -7.56 2.21 16.68
C HIS A 141 -6.98 3.46 16.04
N LEU A 142 -6.16 3.29 14.99
CA LEU A 142 -5.64 4.42 14.24
C LEU A 142 -6.76 5.18 13.53
N ALA A 143 -7.69 4.49 12.89
CA ALA A 143 -8.84 5.10 12.23
C ALA A 143 -9.71 5.89 13.22
N GLN A 144 -9.96 5.32 14.41
CA GLN A 144 -10.68 6.01 15.48
C GLN A 144 -9.94 7.28 15.97
N GLU A 145 -8.64 7.19 16.23
CA GLU A 145 -7.84 8.32 16.74
C GLU A 145 -7.69 9.44 15.70
N MET A 146 -7.67 9.08 14.41
CA MET A 146 -7.63 10.03 13.29
C MET A 146 -9.03 10.59 12.91
N ASN A 147 -10.12 10.07 13.46
CA ASN A 147 -11.48 10.26 12.96
C ASN A 147 -11.57 10.00 11.44
N ALA A 148 -11.05 8.85 11.03
CA ALA A 148 -10.86 8.47 9.64
C ALA A 148 -11.74 7.29 9.26
N LYS A 149 -12.13 7.21 7.99
CA LYS A 149 -12.73 6.00 7.42
C LYS A 149 -11.67 4.93 7.15
N VAL A 150 -12.10 3.68 7.01
CA VAL A 150 -11.25 2.57 6.60
C VAL A 150 -11.63 2.14 5.20
N GLY A 151 -10.64 2.11 4.30
CA GLY A 151 -10.80 1.63 2.93
C GLY A 151 -10.03 0.32 2.72
N ILE A 152 -10.47 -0.48 1.76
CA ILE A 152 -9.74 -1.66 1.33
C ILE A 152 -9.18 -1.38 -0.05
N ILE A 153 -7.87 -1.59 -0.19
CA ILE A 153 -7.20 -1.59 -1.48
C ILE A 153 -6.41 -2.89 -1.65
N GLY A 154 -6.02 -3.17 -2.87
CA GLY A 154 -5.14 -4.29 -3.15
C GLY A 154 -4.68 -4.30 -4.60
N LEU A 155 -3.79 -5.23 -4.88
CA LEU A 155 -3.37 -5.56 -6.23
C LEU A 155 -4.01 -6.89 -6.60
N ASP A 156 -4.92 -6.88 -7.54
CA ASP A 156 -5.49 -8.11 -8.10
C ASP A 156 -4.54 -8.66 -9.17
N TYR A 157 -3.82 -9.70 -8.82
CA TYR A 157 -2.81 -10.30 -9.71
C TYR A 157 -3.42 -11.16 -10.81
N GLU A 158 -4.67 -11.57 -10.68
CA GLU A 158 -5.38 -12.29 -11.74
C GLU A 158 -5.84 -11.33 -12.84
N LEU A 159 -6.38 -10.19 -12.46
CA LEU A 159 -6.84 -9.14 -13.38
C LEU A 159 -5.71 -8.18 -13.77
N GLN A 160 -4.60 -8.18 -13.03
CA GLN A 160 -3.48 -7.24 -13.15
C GLN A 160 -3.94 -5.78 -13.04
N GLU A 161 -4.71 -5.50 -12.01
CA GLU A 161 -5.26 -4.18 -11.77
C GLU A 161 -5.29 -3.82 -10.28
N PRO A 162 -5.30 -2.52 -9.94
CA PRO A 162 -5.62 -2.07 -8.60
C PRO A 162 -7.06 -2.42 -8.27
N SER A 163 -7.28 -2.86 -7.04
CA SER A 163 -8.62 -3.12 -6.51
C SER A 163 -8.88 -2.11 -5.40
N ILE A 164 -9.85 -1.23 -5.61
CA ILE A 164 -10.27 -0.20 -4.65
C ILE A 164 -11.71 -0.50 -4.26
N LYS A 165 -11.95 -0.71 -2.96
CA LYS A 165 -13.28 -1.01 -2.44
C LYS A 165 -13.89 0.23 -1.76
N LYS A 166 -15.16 0.12 -1.36
CA LYS A 166 -15.85 1.19 -0.63
C LYS A 166 -15.15 1.53 0.67
N LEU A 167 -15.47 2.69 1.21
CA LEU A 167 -15.04 3.13 2.52
C LEU A 167 -16.04 2.69 3.59
N TYR A 168 -15.52 2.38 4.75
CA TYR A 168 -16.26 1.97 5.93
C TYR A 168 -16.02 2.98 7.05
N ASP A 169 -17.07 3.37 7.76
CA ASP A 169 -16.93 4.16 8.98
C ASP A 169 -16.88 3.21 10.17
N PRO A 170 -15.80 3.21 10.98
CA PRO A 170 -15.74 2.36 12.17
C PRO A 170 -16.87 2.62 13.18
N GLN A 171 -17.48 3.81 13.14
CA GLN A 171 -18.56 4.19 14.05
C GLN A 171 -19.93 3.58 13.68
N ASP A 172 -20.09 3.07 12.45
CA ASP A 172 -21.31 2.41 11.98
C ASP A 172 -21.47 0.99 12.54
N TYR A 173 -20.48 0.49 13.29
CA TYR A 173 -20.42 -0.89 13.79
C TYR A 173 -20.41 -0.94 15.30
N SER A 174 -21.15 -1.90 15.88
CA SER A 174 -21.27 -2.06 17.32
C SER A 174 -20.03 -2.70 17.98
N SER A 175 -19.19 -3.39 17.19
CA SER A 175 -17.99 -4.04 17.68
C SER A 175 -16.89 -4.11 16.60
N PHE A 176 -15.63 -4.32 17.05
CA PHE A 176 -14.52 -4.58 16.14
C PHE A 176 -14.73 -5.85 15.30
N GLU A 177 -15.32 -6.90 15.86
CA GLU A 177 -15.54 -8.15 15.14
C GLU A 177 -16.53 -7.97 14.00
N GLU A 178 -17.65 -7.28 14.23
CA GLU A 178 -18.62 -6.94 13.19
C GLU A 178 -17.97 -6.09 12.07
N PHE A 179 -17.22 -5.08 12.46
CA PHE A 179 -16.47 -4.24 11.52
C PHE A 179 -15.48 -5.05 10.68
N LYS A 180 -14.72 -5.93 11.33
CA LYS A 180 -13.75 -6.82 10.69
C LYS A 180 -14.41 -7.78 9.71
N GLU A 181 -15.56 -8.37 10.05
CA GLU A 181 -16.32 -9.24 9.14
C GLU A 181 -16.75 -8.51 7.87
N ALA A 182 -17.24 -7.28 8.00
CA ALA A 182 -17.62 -6.46 6.86
C ALA A 182 -16.44 -6.18 5.93
N LEU A 183 -15.27 -5.84 6.51
CA LEU A 183 -14.02 -5.63 5.75
C LEU A 183 -13.53 -6.92 5.08
N MET A 184 -13.59 -8.06 5.79
CA MET A 184 -13.16 -9.35 5.26
C MET A 184 -13.97 -9.79 4.05
N LYS A 185 -15.25 -9.47 4.01
CA LYS A 185 -16.13 -9.77 2.86
C LYS A 185 -15.64 -9.12 1.58
N ASP A 186 -15.28 -7.83 1.62
CA ASP A 186 -14.76 -7.13 0.44
C ASP A 186 -13.33 -7.56 0.10
N MET A 187 -12.49 -7.80 1.12
CA MET A 187 -11.12 -8.27 0.92
C MET A 187 -11.08 -9.65 0.25
N SER A 188 -12.09 -10.49 0.49
CA SER A 188 -12.18 -11.83 -0.12
C SER A 188 -12.31 -11.82 -1.65
N SER A 189 -12.61 -10.68 -2.26
CA SER A 189 -12.69 -10.53 -3.73
C SER A 189 -11.34 -10.26 -4.39
N ILE A 190 -10.29 -9.95 -3.62
CA ILE A 190 -8.94 -9.64 -4.15
C ILE A 190 -8.14 -10.91 -4.34
N VAL A 191 -7.41 -11.03 -5.44
CA VAL A 191 -6.49 -12.13 -5.71
C VAL A 191 -5.04 -11.65 -5.56
N PRO A 192 -4.40 -11.83 -4.39
CA PRO A 192 -3.01 -11.46 -4.19
C PRO A 192 -2.05 -12.45 -4.86
N LEU A 193 -0.76 -12.10 -4.98
CA LEU A 193 0.24 -12.95 -5.64
C LEU A 193 0.36 -14.35 -5.01
N TYR A 194 0.31 -14.43 -3.68
CA TYR A 194 0.38 -15.71 -2.94
C TYR A 194 -0.81 -15.85 -1.97
N PRO A 195 -1.99 -16.29 -2.46
CA PRO A 195 -3.18 -16.41 -1.62
C PRO A 195 -3.00 -17.26 -0.37
N SER A 196 -2.16 -18.30 -0.44
CA SER A 196 -1.84 -19.18 0.70
C SER A 196 -1.00 -18.49 1.79
N SER A 197 -0.39 -17.35 1.48
CA SER A 197 0.41 -16.57 2.42
C SER A 197 -0.36 -15.39 3.02
N SER A 198 -1.67 -15.28 2.75
CA SER A 198 -2.53 -14.26 3.33
C SER A 198 -3.19 -14.78 4.60
N GLY A 199 -3.16 -13.97 5.66
CA GLY A 199 -4.01 -14.14 6.85
C GLY A 199 -5.40 -13.55 6.66
N SER A 200 -5.65 -12.91 5.52
CA SER A 200 -6.94 -12.37 5.11
C SER A 200 -7.69 -13.36 4.23
N PRO A 201 -9.02 -13.37 4.24
CA PRO A 201 -9.79 -14.12 3.27
C PRO A 201 -9.61 -13.47 1.90
N VAL A 202 -8.90 -14.15 1.02
CA VAL A 202 -8.61 -13.68 -0.34
C VAL A 202 -9.00 -14.73 -1.35
N ARG A 203 -9.32 -14.29 -2.58
CA ARG A 203 -9.65 -15.20 -3.66
C ARG A 203 -8.41 -15.94 -4.16
N LYS A 204 -8.57 -17.22 -4.49
CA LYS A 204 -7.51 -18.01 -5.15
C LYS A 204 -7.62 -17.85 -6.66
N TYR A 205 -6.49 -18.01 -7.34
CA TYR A 205 -6.43 -17.95 -8.80
C TYR A 205 -7.36 -18.96 -9.48
N THR A 206 -7.99 -18.52 -10.54
CA THR A 206 -8.54 -19.40 -11.57
C THR A 206 -7.42 -19.64 -12.61
N THR A 207 -7.08 -20.85 -12.84
CA THR A 207 -5.82 -21.45 -13.31
C THR A 207 -5.13 -20.88 -14.57
N THR A 208 -5.74 -20.01 -15.35
CA THR A 208 -5.27 -19.69 -16.72
C THR A 208 -4.22 -18.56 -16.80
N ARG A 209 -4.14 -17.65 -15.83
CA ARG A 209 -3.22 -16.49 -15.86
C ARG A 209 -1.92 -16.65 -15.04
N LEU A 210 -1.81 -17.66 -14.21
CA LEU A 210 -0.59 -17.95 -13.43
C LEU A 210 0.69 -18.07 -14.25
N ILE A 211 0.57 -18.51 -15.52
CA ILE A 211 1.72 -18.68 -16.44
C ILE A 211 2.34 -17.32 -16.78
N ASN A 212 1.53 -16.29 -16.99
CA ASN A 212 2.02 -14.95 -17.31
C ASN A 212 2.69 -14.28 -16.13
N ILE A 213 2.16 -14.46 -14.91
CA ILE A 213 2.74 -13.90 -13.67
C ILE A 213 4.11 -14.52 -13.40
N LYS A 214 4.27 -15.84 -13.53
CA LYS A 214 5.57 -16.51 -13.37
C LYS A 214 6.60 -16.01 -14.39
N ARG A 215 6.18 -15.76 -15.63
CA ARG A 215 7.05 -15.24 -16.69
C ARG A 215 7.48 -13.80 -16.40
N VAL A 216 6.56 -12.96 -15.95
CA VAL A 216 6.85 -11.58 -15.54
C VAL A 216 7.74 -11.54 -14.31
N VAL A 217 7.45 -12.35 -13.27
CA VAL A 217 8.27 -12.44 -12.05
C VAL A 217 9.70 -12.90 -12.36
N SER A 218 9.90 -13.77 -13.35
CA SER A 218 11.25 -14.20 -13.76
C SER A 218 12.05 -13.11 -14.48
N GLN A 219 11.40 -12.10 -15.07
CA GLN A 219 12.06 -10.97 -15.74
C GLN A 219 12.41 -9.82 -14.79
N LEU A 220 11.83 -9.79 -13.60
CA LEU A 220 11.93 -8.69 -12.64
C LEU A 220 13.33 -8.43 -12.04
N PRO A 221 14.21 -9.43 -11.80
CA PRO A 221 15.59 -9.14 -11.40
C PRO A 221 16.30 -8.19 -12.37
N TYR A 222 16.06 -8.33 -13.67
CA TYR A 222 16.65 -7.48 -14.70
C TYR A 222 16.10 -6.04 -14.67
N ILE A 223 14.82 -5.88 -14.36
CA ILE A 223 14.16 -4.56 -14.26
C ILE A 223 14.67 -3.82 -13.02
N ILE A 224 14.82 -4.51 -11.89
CA ILE A 224 15.37 -3.93 -10.65
C ILE A 224 16.82 -3.51 -10.87
N VAL A 225 17.64 -4.34 -11.51
CA VAL A 225 19.02 -3.99 -11.85
C VAL A 225 19.04 -2.76 -12.76
N LEU A 226 18.18 -2.69 -13.75
CA LEU A 226 18.06 -1.54 -14.65
C LEU A 226 17.65 -0.27 -13.91
N LEU A 227 16.66 -0.34 -13.01
CA LEU A 227 16.23 0.80 -12.18
C LEU A 227 17.32 1.23 -11.18
N THR A 228 18.06 0.28 -10.62
CA THR A 228 19.18 0.57 -9.71
C THR A 228 20.35 1.22 -10.48
N LEU A 229 20.64 0.75 -11.69
CA LEU A 229 21.65 1.35 -12.55
C LEU A 229 21.24 2.76 -13.01
N LEU A 230 19.98 2.97 -13.37
CA LEU A 230 19.47 4.29 -13.72
C LEU A 230 19.49 5.26 -12.54
N ALA A 231 19.21 4.79 -11.32
CA ALA A 231 19.32 5.60 -10.10
C ALA A 231 20.77 5.86 -9.66
N TYR A 232 21.74 5.10 -10.16
CA TYR A 232 23.17 5.27 -9.87
C TYR A 232 23.88 6.15 -10.91
N LEU A 233 23.32 6.30 -12.12
CA LEU A 233 23.89 7.08 -13.22
C LEU A 233 23.35 8.54 -13.22
N TYR A 234 22.46 8.89 -12.30
CA TYR A 234 21.90 10.23 -12.08
C TYR A 234 21.89 10.59 -10.59
#